data_e6f5c10822a0bd366f176e1dd34f14fc
#
_entry.id   e6f5c10822a0bd366f176e1dd34f14fc
#
_cell.length_a   1.000
_cell.length_b   1.000
_cell.length_c   1.000
_cell.angle_alpha   90.00
_cell.angle_beta   90.00
_cell.angle_gamma   90.00
#
_symmetry.space_group_name_H-M   'P 1'
#
loop_
_entity.id
_entity.type
_entity.pdbx_description
1 polymer ?
#
loop_
_entity_poly.entity_id
_entity_poly.type
_entity_poly.pdbx_seq_one_letter_code
_entity_poly.pdbx_strand_id
1 'polypeptide(L)'
;MNLLIDFGNTRLKWATHIDGEVRPGGVFAHQQQPLAAAASKDWLALPRRPESVLVASVVVDKREGELTALCRSVFGVDPVWLRTPRHALGIRNGYRQSHHLGIDRFLAMVAMHAKSPRTQVVVSCGTALTLDALAADGEHHGGLILPSPDLMRSALRSATARLASPTGKVVEMATATNDAVQSGALLAAVALIERFRRQTAAKLGAVPAIVLSGGGSAELSPWLPDSELHADLVLHGLAHWAEAKVFA
;
A
#
# COMPACT_ATOMS: atom_id res chain seq x y z
N MET A 1 -0.29 -16.03 -17.93
CA MET A 1 -0.53 -14.64 -17.48
C MET A 1 -1.37 -14.68 -16.22
N ASN A 2 -0.92 -13.95 -15.18
CA ASN A 2 -1.70 -13.77 -13.96
C ASN A 2 -2.25 -12.34 -13.91
N LEU A 3 -3.43 -12.15 -13.33
CA LEU A 3 -3.96 -10.85 -12.96
C LEU A 3 -3.69 -10.63 -11.47
N LEU A 4 -3.04 -9.52 -11.16
CA LEU A 4 -2.69 -9.12 -9.78
C LEU A 4 -3.59 -7.97 -9.37
N ILE A 5 -4.21 -8.05 -8.20
CA ILE A 5 -5.15 -7.06 -7.70
C ILE A 5 -4.81 -6.65 -6.27
N ASP A 6 -4.55 -5.36 -6.07
CA ASP A 6 -4.49 -4.70 -4.77
C ASP A 6 -5.86 -4.04 -4.50
N PHE A 7 -6.66 -4.66 -3.64
CA PHE A 7 -8.02 -4.24 -3.32
C PHE A 7 -8.07 -3.49 -1.99
N GLY A 8 -7.68 -2.22 -2.04
CA GLY A 8 -7.75 -1.30 -0.89
C GLY A 8 -9.15 -0.75 -0.65
N ASN A 9 -9.37 -0.13 0.53
CA ASN A 9 -10.68 0.42 0.92
C ASN A 9 -11.23 1.53 0.00
N THR A 10 -10.37 2.29 -0.65
CA THR A 10 -10.78 3.42 -1.50
C THR A 10 -10.58 3.13 -2.99
N ARG A 11 -9.51 2.44 -3.32
CA ARG A 11 -9.07 2.17 -4.69
C ARG A 11 -8.73 0.70 -4.88
N LEU A 12 -9.08 0.17 -6.05
CA LEU A 12 -8.57 -1.08 -6.57
C LEU A 12 -7.49 -0.74 -7.59
N LYS A 13 -6.30 -1.31 -7.42
CA LYS A 13 -5.21 -1.26 -8.40
C LYS A 13 -5.02 -2.65 -8.99
N TRP A 14 -4.65 -2.72 -10.25
CA TRP A 14 -4.37 -4.00 -10.88
C TRP A 14 -3.19 -3.92 -11.85
N ALA A 15 -2.57 -5.08 -12.07
CA ALA A 15 -1.49 -5.27 -13.03
C ALA A 15 -1.62 -6.66 -13.66
N THR A 16 -1.00 -6.87 -14.81
CA THR A 16 -0.75 -8.20 -15.35
C THR A 16 0.67 -8.64 -15.02
N HIS A 17 0.83 -9.93 -14.74
CA HIS A 17 2.13 -10.57 -14.56
C HIS A 17 2.34 -11.56 -15.69
N ILE A 18 3.31 -11.29 -16.55
CA ILE A 18 3.58 -12.04 -17.79
C ILE A 18 5.10 -12.22 -17.89
N ASP A 19 5.54 -13.48 -17.98
CA ASP A 19 6.95 -13.85 -18.20
C ASP A 19 7.93 -13.16 -17.21
N GLY A 20 7.52 -13.09 -15.92
CA GLY A 20 8.32 -12.46 -14.84
C GLY A 20 8.18 -10.93 -14.77
N GLU A 21 7.44 -10.28 -15.68
CA GLU A 21 7.25 -8.84 -15.68
C GLU A 21 5.88 -8.42 -15.12
N VAL A 22 5.89 -7.43 -14.23
CA VAL A 22 4.67 -6.75 -13.75
C VAL A 22 4.38 -5.57 -14.68
N ARG A 23 3.28 -5.64 -15.39
CA ARG A 23 2.83 -4.57 -16.30
C ARG A 23 1.63 -3.86 -15.67
N PRO A 24 1.78 -2.59 -15.26
CA PRO A 24 0.68 -1.83 -14.68
C PRO A 24 -0.54 -1.81 -15.59
N GLY A 25 -1.70 -2.03 -15.00
CA GLY A 25 -2.99 -1.96 -15.69
C GLY A 25 -3.70 -0.65 -15.39
N GLY A 26 -4.49 -0.58 -14.30
CA GLY A 26 -5.26 0.60 -13.97
C GLY A 26 -5.54 0.75 -12.49
N VAL A 27 -6.17 1.87 -12.16
CA VAL A 27 -6.61 2.22 -10.80
C VAL A 27 -8.07 2.64 -10.85
N PHE A 28 -8.92 2.02 -10.04
CA PHE A 28 -10.33 2.34 -9.95
C PHE A 28 -10.69 2.85 -8.55
N ALA A 29 -11.37 4.01 -8.49
CA ALA A 29 -12.01 4.48 -7.27
C ALA A 29 -13.39 3.81 -7.15
N HIS A 30 -13.50 2.78 -6.32
CA HIS A 30 -14.69 1.92 -6.27
C HIS A 30 -15.72 2.30 -5.20
N GLN A 31 -15.51 3.38 -4.45
CA GLN A 31 -16.50 3.86 -3.48
C GLN A 31 -17.68 4.56 -4.13
N GLN A 32 -17.48 5.17 -5.28
CA GLN A 32 -18.49 6.01 -5.97
C GLN A 32 -19.14 5.31 -7.16
N GLN A 33 -18.66 4.12 -7.57
CA GLN A 33 -19.20 3.39 -8.71
C GLN A 33 -19.07 1.88 -8.54
N PRO A 34 -19.96 1.08 -9.17
CA PRO A 34 -19.85 -0.38 -9.14
C PRO A 34 -18.54 -0.87 -9.74
N LEU A 35 -17.92 -1.89 -9.13
CA LEU A 35 -16.69 -2.51 -9.62
C LEU A 35 -16.80 -2.96 -11.09
N ALA A 36 -17.93 -3.54 -11.45
CA ALA A 36 -18.19 -3.99 -12.83
C ALA A 36 -18.09 -2.86 -13.85
N ALA A 37 -18.64 -1.68 -13.54
CA ALA A 37 -18.60 -0.54 -14.45
C ALA A 37 -17.16 0.00 -14.64
N ALA A 38 -16.34 -0.07 -13.58
CA ALA A 38 -14.99 0.46 -13.59
C ALA A 38 -14.00 -0.50 -14.28
N ALA A 39 -14.09 -1.79 -13.98
CA ALA A 39 -13.08 -2.78 -14.35
C ALA A 39 -13.36 -3.51 -15.68
N SER A 40 -14.64 -3.71 -16.04
CA SER A 40 -14.99 -4.61 -17.15
C SER A 40 -14.39 -4.20 -18.49
N LYS A 41 -14.35 -2.91 -18.80
CA LYS A 41 -13.83 -2.43 -20.09
C LYS A 41 -12.37 -2.79 -20.29
N ASP A 42 -11.53 -2.50 -19.28
CA ASP A 42 -10.10 -2.73 -19.36
C ASP A 42 -9.77 -4.23 -19.29
N TRP A 43 -10.52 -4.98 -18.44
CA TRP A 43 -10.29 -6.41 -18.28
C TRP A 43 -10.75 -7.22 -19.48
N LEU A 44 -11.82 -6.81 -20.18
CA LEU A 44 -12.24 -7.42 -21.44
C LEU A 44 -11.26 -7.13 -22.60
N ALA A 45 -10.48 -6.05 -22.50
CA ALA A 45 -9.47 -5.67 -23.49
C ALA A 45 -8.10 -6.35 -23.24
N LEU A 46 -7.96 -7.19 -22.22
CA LEU A 46 -6.72 -7.91 -21.95
C LEU A 46 -6.34 -8.82 -23.13
N PRO A 47 -5.05 -8.92 -23.48
CA PRO A 47 -4.60 -9.66 -24.67
C PRO A 47 -4.89 -11.16 -24.61
N ARG A 48 -5.02 -11.70 -23.40
CA ARG A 48 -5.45 -13.09 -23.12
C ARG A 48 -6.13 -13.19 -21.76
N ARG A 49 -6.94 -14.21 -21.56
CA ARG A 49 -7.54 -14.47 -20.25
C ARG A 49 -6.45 -14.84 -19.22
N PRO A 50 -6.55 -14.33 -17.98
CA PRO A 50 -5.64 -14.75 -16.92
C PRO A 50 -5.88 -16.21 -16.55
N GLU A 51 -4.79 -16.93 -16.28
CA GLU A 51 -4.83 -18.29 -15.74
C GLU A 51 -5.18 -18.29 -14.26
N SER A 52 -4.78 -17.22 -13.55
CA SER A 52 -5.16 -16.99 -12.18
C SER A 52 -5.34 -15.48 -11.89
N VAL A 53 -6.16 -15.19 -10.89
CA VAL A 53 -6.38 -13.84 -10.36
C VAL A 53 -5.95 -13.87 -8.90
N LEU A 54 -4.85 -13.20 -8.55
CA LEU A 54 -4.34 -13.11 -7.19
C LEU A 54 -4.76 -11.77 -6.57
N VAL A 55 -5.35 -11.81 -5.39
CA VAL A 55 -5.90 -10.62 -4.74
C VAL A 55 -5.35 -10.43 -3.34
N ALA A 56 -4.73 -9.27 -3.12
CA ALA A 56 -4.48 -8.72 -1.80
C ALA A 56 -5.67 -7.84 -1.42
N SER A 57 -6.39 -8.19 -0.36
CA SER A 57 -7.62 -7.50 0.05
C SER A 57 -7.56 -7.05 1.49
N VAL A 58 -7.95 -5.80 1.71
CA VAL A 58 -8.17 -5.21 3.03
C VAL A 58 -9.60 -4.63 3.17
N VAL A 59 -10.50 -5.06 2.29
CA VAL A 59 -11.92 -4.67 2.30
C VAL A 59 -12.79 -5.70 3.02
N VAL A 60 -14.06 -5.35 3.26
CA VAL A 60 -15.02 -6.26 3.89
C VAL A 60 -15.52 -7.35 2.92
N ASP A 61 -15.96 -8.50 3.45
CA ASP A 61 -16.38 -9.69 2.71
C ASP A 61 -17.39 -9.43 1.59
N LYS A 62 -18.33 -8.51 1.79
CA LYS A 62 -19.30 -8.13 0.77
C LYS A 62 -18.62 -7.65 -0.52
N ARG A 63 -17.57 -6.83 -0.39
CA ARG A 63 -16.82 -6.31 -1.54
C ARG A 63 -15.98 -7.40 -2.20
N GLU A 64 -15.45 -8.33 -1.43
CA GLU A 64 -14.77 -9.52 -1.96
C GLU A 64 -15.74 -10.36 -2.80
N GLY A 65 -16.99 -10.56 -2.33
CA GLY A 65 -18.02 -11.24 -3.09
C GLY A 65 -18.37 -10.57 -4.42
N GLU A 66 -18.44 -9.23 -4.47
CA GLU A 66 -18.66 -8.46 -5.70
C GLU A 66 -17.50 -8.67 -6.71
N LEU A 67 -16.26 -8.65 -6.23
CA LEU A 67 -15.08 -8.91 -7.08
C LEU A 67 -15.05 -10.36 -7.58
N THR A 68 -15.39 -11.33 -6.73
CA THR A 68 -15.50 -12.74 -7.13
C THR A 68 -16.50 -12.92 -8.27
N ALA A 69 -17.71 -12.36 -8.13
CA ALA A 69 -18.73 -12.42 -9.16
C ALA A 69 -18.25 -11.80 -10.49
N LEU A 70 -17.53 -10.68 -10.41
CA LEU A 70 -16.96 -10.01 -11.57
C LEU A 70 -15.89 -10.87 -12.25
N CYS A 71 -14.94 -11.44 -11.51
CA CYS A 71 -13.91 -12.31 -12.06
C CYS A 71 -14.50 -13.54 -12.75
N ARG A 72 -15.51 -14.16 -12.15
CA ARG A 72 -16.25 -15.28 -12.78
C ARG A 72 -16.91 -14.86 -14.08
N SER A 73 -17.57 -13.72 -14.07
CA SER A 73 -18.29 -13.19 -15.26
C SER A 73 -17.35 -12.87 -16.42
N VAL A 74 -16.22 -12.22 -16.14
CA VAL A 74 -15.30 -11.73 -17.19
C VAL A 74 -14.31 -12.82 -17.63
N PHE A 75 -13.78 -13.59 -16.67
CA PHE A 75 -12.67 -14.51 -16.93
C PHE A 75 -13.06 -15.98 -16.78
N GLY A 76 -14.16 -16.30 -16.09
CA GLY A 76 -14.53 -17.68 -15.78
C GLY A 76 -13.66 -18.33 -14.70
N VAL A 77 -12.93 -17.55 -13.90
CA VAL A 77 -12.06 -18.03 -12.82
C VAL A 77 -12.38 -17.35 -11.49
N ASP A 78 -12.16 -18.06 -10.41
CA ASP A 78 -12.27 -17.52 -9.06
C ASP A 78 -10.96 -16.83 -8.65
N PRO A 79 -11.04 -15.71 -7.95
CA PRO A 79 -9.85 -15.08 -7.39
C PRO A 79 -9.26 -15.91 -6.24
N VAL A 80 -7.94 -15.96 -6.19
CA VAL A 80 -7.18 -16.47 -5.06
C VAL A 80 -6.97 -15.35 -4.07
N TRP A 81 -7.64 -15.40 -2.93
CA TRP A 81 -7.56 -14.41 -1.86
C TRP A 81 -6.36 -14.69 -0.98
N LEU A 82 -5.34 -13.84 -1.06
CA LEU A 82 -4.19 -13.98 -0.19
C LEU A 82 -4.53 -13.53 1.23
N ARG A 83 -4.06 -14.29 2.20
CA ARG A 83 -4.14 -13.94 3.62
C ARG A 83 -2.74 -13.91 4.21
N THR A 84 -2.51 -13.03 5.17
CA THR A 84 -1.18 -12.82 5.73
C THR A 84 -0.70 -14.04 6.53
N PRO A 85 0.39 -14.70 6.11
CA PRO A 85 0.92 -15.86 6.82
C PRO A 85 1.85 -15.46 7.95
N ARG A 86 2.28 -16.46 8.72
CA ARG A 86 3.37 -16.28 9.70
C ARG A 86 4.72 -16.11 9.02
N HIS A 87 4.96 -16.89 7.95
CA HIS A 87 6.19 -16.86 7.17
C HIS A 87 5.88 -17.12 5.70
N ALA A 88 6.39 -16.29 4.80
CA ALA A 88 6.44 -16.56 3.37
C ALA A 88 7.48 -15.66 2.69
N LEU A 89 8.06 -16.12 1.61
CA LEU A 89 8.91 -15.34 0.69
C LEU A 89 10.03 -14.57 1.41
N GLY A 90 10.68 -15.19 2.37
CA GLY A 90 11.76 -14.59 3.15
C GLY A 90 11.30 -13.68 4.29
N ILE A 91 10.00 -13.37 4.41
CA ILE A 91 9.48 -12.52 5.50
C ILE A 91 8.98 -13.36 6.66
N ARG A 92 9.38 -12.99 7.88
CA ARG A 92 8.84 -13.46 9.17
C ARG A 92 7.99 -12.36 9.78
N ASN A 93 6.68 -12.61 9.85
CA ASN A 93 5.71 -11.65 10.39
C ASN A 93 5.85 -11.52 11.92
N GLY A 94 6.19 -10.33 12.40
CA GLY A 94 6.40 -10.04 13.81
C GLY A 94 5.14 -9.81 14.64
N TYR A 95 3.95 -9.84 14.04
CA TYR A 95 2.70 -9.70 14.80
C TYR A 95 2.44 -10.93 15.67
N ARG A 96 1.90 -10.75 16.88
CA ARG A 96 1.51 -11.86 17.76
C ARG A 96 0.53 -12.80 17.06
N GLN A 97 -0.47 -12.24 16.38
CA GLN A 97 -1.42 -12.95 15.54
C GLN A 97 -1.16 -12.52 14.08
N SER A 98 -0.62 -13.42 13.29
CA SER A 98 -0.13 -13.10 11.94
C SER A 98 -1.21 -12.50 11.03
N HIS A 99 -2.46 -13.00 11.14
CA HIS A 99 -3.60 -12.54 10.34
C HIS A 99 -4.08 -11.10 10.66
N HIS A 100 -3.59 -10.48 11.75
CA HIS A 100 -3.88 -9.08 12.05
C HIS A 100 -2.97 -8.09 11.30
N LEU A 101 -1.88 -8.54 10.69
CA LEU A 101 -1.12 -7.71 9.77
C LEU A 101 -1.84 -7.67 8.41
N GLY A 102 -2.12 -6.48 7.89
CA GLY A 102 -2.68 -6.31 6.55
C GLY A 102 -1.83 -7.00 5.49
N ILE A 103 -2.49 -7.71 4.57
CA ILE A 103 -1.80 -8.42 3.49
C ILE A 103 -1.05 -7.46 2.57
N ASP A 104 -1.56 -6.26 2.36
CA ASP A 104 -0.93 -5.18 1.62
C ASP A 104 0.44 -4.79 2.20
N ARG A 105 0.52 -4.64 3.52
CA ARG A 105 1.76 -4.33 4.24
C ARG A 105 2.75 -5.49 4.16
N PHE A 106 2.26 -6.72 4.32
CA PHE A 106 3.10 -7.93 4.19
C PHE A 106 3.71 -8.02 2.78
N LEU A 107 2.91 -7.84 1.74
CA LEU A 107 3.36 -7.92 0.35
C LEU A 107 4.32 -6.78 -0.02
N ALA A 108 4.11 -5.57 0.51
CA ALA A 108 5.06 -4.48 0.33
C ALA A 108 6.44 -4.82 0.91
N MET A 109 6.49 -5.47 2.08
CA MET A 109 7.74 -5.97 2.67
C MET A 109 8.36 -7.09 1.83
N VAL A 110 7.57 -8.03 1.30
CA VAL A 110 8.03 -9.08 0.39
C VAL A 110 8.72 -8.47 -0.83
N ALA A 111 8.07 -7.51 -1.50
CA ALA A 111 8.64 -6.86 -2.67
C ALA A 111 9.98 -6.18 -2.38
N MET A 112 10.07 -5.49 -1.25
CA MET A 112 11.30 -4.78 -0.89
C MET A 112 12.41 -5.70 -0.42
N HIS A 113 12.09 -6.78 0.31
CA HIS A 113 13.07 -7.77 0.71
C HIS A 113 13.67 -8.51 -0.49
N ALA A 114 12.82 -8.93 -1.42
CA ALA A 114 13.27 -9.57 -2.66
C ALA A 114 14.16 -8.66 -3.51
N LYS A 115 13.85 -7.36 -3.57
CA LYS A 115 14.62 -6.38 -4.32
C LYS A 115 15.95 -6.02 -3.66
N SER A 116 15.96 -5.83 -2.34
CA SER A 116 17.12 -5.39 -1.57
C SER A 116 17.02 -5.83 -0.11
N PRO A 117 17.62 -6.97 0.26
CA PRO A 117 17.58 -7.51 1.62
C PRO A 117 18.47 -6.68 2.56
N ARG A 118 17.93 -5.59 3.07
CA ARG A 118 18.60 -4.67 4.01
C ARG A 118 17.63 -4.21 5.09
N THR A 119 18.14 -3.64 6.17
CA THR A 119 17.30 -3.00 7.18
C THR A 119 16.61 -1.77 6.58
N GLN A 120 15.28 -1.70 6.68
CA GLN A 120 14.48 -0.66 6.06
C GLN A 120 13.19 -0.38 6.83
N VAL A 121 12.69 0.83 6.66
CA VAL A 121 11.34 1.24 7.05
C VAL A 121 10.53 1.35 5.77
N VAL A 122 9.57 0.45 5.61
CA VAL A 122 8.63 0.46 4.48
C VAL A 122 7.45 1.35 4.85
N VAL A 123 7.27 2.42 4.11
CA VAL A 123 6.23 3.43 4.32
C VAL A 123 5.25 3.37 3.17
N SER A 124 3.99 3.08 3.45
CA SER A 124 2.92 3.12 2.44
C SER A 124 1.96 4.26 2.75
N CYS A 125 1.88 5.26 1.85
CA CYS A 125 1.00 6.40 1.98
C CYS A 125 -0.18 6.29 1.00
N GLY A 126 -1.28 5.74 1.49
CA GLY A 126 -2.56 5.63 0.79
C GLY A 126 -3.65 6.43 1.52
N THR A 127 -4.80 5.82 1.78
CA THR A 127 -5.84 6.34 2.68
C THR A 127 -5.30 6.43 4.11
N ALA A 128 -4.62 5.39 4.57
CA ALA A 128 -3.79 5.43 5.77
C ALA A 128 -2.32 5.61 5.38
N LEU A 129 -1.52 6.07 6.34
CA LEU A 129 -0.08 6.02 6.32
C LEU A 129 0.35 4.86 7.22
N THR A 130 1.09 3.90 6.69
CA THR A 130 1.63 2.77 7.44
C THR A 130 3.14 2.76 7.41
N LEU A 131 3.76 2.37 8.52
CA LEU A 131 5.20 2.24 8.66
C LEU A 131 5.50 0.83 9.17
N ASP A 132 6.43 0.12 8.53
CA ASP A 132 6.85 -1.23 8.90
C ASP A 132 8.37 -1.32 9.01
N ALA A 133 8.88 -1.80 10.13
CA ALA A 133 10.31 -2.01 10.35
C ALA A 133 10.68 -3.43 9.92
N LEU A 134 11.52 -3.53 8.89
CA LEU A 134 12.00 -4.79 8.32
C LEU A 134 13.51 -4.88 8.48
N ALA A 135 13.97 -5.95 9.11
CA ALA A 135 15.40 -6.25 9.21
C ALA A 135 15.94 -6.88 7.91
N ALA A 136 17.25 -6.85 7.71
CA ALA A 136 17.89 -7.38 6.52
C ALA A 136 17.69 -8.90 6.31
N ASP A 137 17.43 -9.65 7.37
CA ASP A 137 17.14 -11.09 7.34
C ASP A 137 15.65 -11.42 7.12
N GLY A 138 14.81 -10.40 6.84
CA GLY A 138 13.39 -10.54 6.60
C GLY A 138 12.51 -10.58 7.86
N GLU A 139 13.07 -10.33 9.05
CA GLU A 139 12.25 -10.22 10.26
C GLU A 139 11.52 -8.89 10.33
N HIS A 140 10.19 -8.95 10.42
CA HIS A 140 9.33 -7.79 10.64
C HIS A 140 9.23 -7.49 12.14
N HIS A 141 9.69 -6.31 12.54
CA HIS A 141 9.73 -5.89 13.94
C HIS A 141 8.54 -5.07 14.41
N GLY A 142 7.48 -5.03 13.61
CA GLY A 142 6.27 -4.28 13.90
C GLY A 142 6.21 -2.96 13.14
N GLY A 143 5.10 -2.26 13.31
CA GLY A 143 4.84 -1.03 12.57
C GLY A 143 3.78 -0.15 13.19
N LEU A 144 3.46 0.94 12.52
CA LEU A 144 2.49 1.94 12.93
C LEU A 144 1.46 2.16 11.82
N ILE A 145 0.25 2.55 12.21
CA ILE A 145 -0.81 2.96 11.29
C ILE A 145 -1.37 4.29 11.79
N LEU A 146 -1.50 5.24 10.89
CA LEU A 146 -2.08 6.56 11.18
C LEU A 146 -2.84 7.09 9.95
N PRO A 147 -3.68 8.12 10.08
CA PRO A 147 -4.26 8.78 8.93
C PRO A 147 -3.16 9.35 8.03
N SER A 148 -3.31 9.24 6.70
CA SER A 148 -2.42 9.95 5.78
C SER A 148 -2.56 11.47 5.93
N PRO A 149 -1.59 12.28 5.46
CA PRO A 149 -1.71 13.73 5.48
C PRO A 149 -3.03 14.22 4.85
N ASP A 150 -3.46 13.60 3.75
CA ASP A 150 -4.73 13.93 3.10
C ASP A 150 -5.95 13.59 3.97
N LEU A 151 -5.94 12.43 4.63
CA LEU A 151 -7.01 12.05 5.55
C LEU A 151 -7.04 12.94 6.80
N MET A 152 -5.88 13.35 7.34
CA MET A 152 -5.79 14.32 8.44
C MET A 152 -6.42 15.66 8.06
N ARG A 153 -6.06 16.20 6.89
CA ARG A 153 -6.65 17.43 6.35
C ARG A 153 -8.16 17.30 6.13
N SER A 154 -8.57 16.17 5.58
CA SER A 154 -9.98 15.88 5.33
C SER A 154 -10.80 15.80 6.63
N ALA A 155 -10.25 15.14 7.65
CA ALA A 155 -10.89 15.05 8.97
C ALA A 155 -11.06 16.43 9.62
N LEU A 156 -10.05 17.29 9.55
CA LEU A 156 -10.14 18.67 10.06
C LEU A 156 -11.21 19.48 9.32
N ARG A 157 -11.28 19.38 7.98
CA ARG A 157 -12.33 20.05 7.18
C ARG A 157 -13.72 19.57 7.56
N SER A 158 -13.90 18.28 7.78
CA SER A 158 -15.21 17.72 8.14
C SER A 158 -15.63 18.09 9.57
N ALA A 159 -14.67 18.28 10.48
CA ALA A 159 -14.95 18.61 11.88
C ALA A 159 -15.14 20.11 12.14
N THR A 160 -14.76 21.00 11.21
CA THR A 160 -14.73 22.44 11.46
C THR A 160 -15.28 23.25 10.28
N ALA A 161 -16.30 24.07 10.52
CA ALA A 161 -16.96 24.86 9.46
C ALA A 161 -16.05 25.94 8.83
N ARG A 162 -14.95 26.33 9.49
CA ARG A 162 -14.06 27.42 9.04
C ARG A 162 -12.82 26.96 8.27
N LEU A 163 -12.56 25.65 8.16
CA LEU A 163 -11.39 25.09 7.48
C LEU A 163 -11.74 24.54 6.08
N ALA A 164 -12.63 25.19 5.36
CA ALA A 164 -13.21 24.69 4.11
C ALA A 164 -12.24 24.71 2.91
N SER A 165 -11.17 25.50 2.91
CA SER A 165 -10.27 25.60 1.75
C SER A 165 -9.26 24.45 1.68
N PRO A 166 -9.15 23.74 0.54
CA PRO A 166 -8.13 22.71 0.35
C PRO A 166 -6.75 23.30 -0.03
N THR A 167 -6.66 24.62 -0.25
CA THR A 167 -5.45 25.27 -0.75
C THR A 167 -4.62 25.85 0.38
N GLY A 168 -3.32 25.65 0.35
CA GLY A 168 -2.34 26.17 1.28
C GLY A 168 -0.94 25.69 0.90
N LYS A 169 0.08 26.39 1.38
CA LYS A 169 1.50 26.03 1.20
C LYS A 169 1.99 25.26 2.43
N VAL A 170 2.91 24.35 2.23
CA VAL A 170 3.64 23.73 3.34
C VAL A 170 4.82 24.61 3.70
N VAL A 171 4.87 25.03 4.97
CA VAL A 171 5.92 25.88 5.54
C VAL A 171 6.21 25.44 6.97
N GLU A 172 7.42 25.73 7.45
CA GLU A 172 7.85 25.36 8.82
C GLU A 172 7.00 26.01 9.92
N MET A 173 6.69 27.31 9.75
CA MET A 173 5.90 28.09 10.69
C MET A 173 4.87 28.93 9.92
N ALA A 174 3.63 28.46 9.91
CA ALA A 174 2.55 29.08 9.15
C ALA A 174 1.94 30.27 9.91
N THR A 175 1.68 31.36 9.17
CA THR A 175 0.95 32.53 9.65
C THR A 175 -0.46 32.67 9.07
N ALA A 176 -0.90 31.67 8.29
CA ALA A 176 -2.23 31.57 7.72
C ALA A 176 -2.84 30.20 8.04
N THR A 177 -4.14 30.15 8.31
CA THR A 177 -4.84 28.92 8.73
C THR A 177 -4.72 27.78 7.73
N ASN A 178 -4.86 28.07 6.44
CA ASN A 178 -4.75 27.04 5.40
C ASN A 178 -3.34 26.45 5.33
N ASP A 179 -2.30 27.29 5.42
CA ASP A 179 -0.91 26.83 5.45
C ASP A 179 -0.63 26.02 6.72
N ALA A 180 -1.20 26.42 7.86
CA ALA A 180 -1.07 25.69 9.13
C ALA A 180 -1.67 24.28 9.04
N VAL A 181 -2.83 24.13 8.40
CA VAL A 181 -3.47 22.80 8.17
C VAL A 181 -2.63 21.94 7.24
N GLN A 182 -2.15 22.51 6.12
CA GLN A 182 -1.30 21.77 5.17
C GLN A 182 0.00 21.34 5.83
N SER A 183 0.70 22.26 6.47
CA SER A 183 1.98 22.02 7.14
C SER A 183 1.84 21.03 8.28
N GLY A 184 0.86 21.22 9.16
CA GLY A 184 0.67 20.37 10.33
C GLY A 184 0.43 18.91 9.95
N ALA A 185 -0.40 18.65 8.96
CA ALA A 185 -0.68 17.27 8.52
C ALA A 185 0.57 16.60 7.90
N LEU A 186 1.29 17.33 7.03
CA LEU A 186 2.47 16.77 6.37
C LEU A 186 3.64 16.60 7.34
N LEU A 187 3.97 17.63 8.09
CA LEU A 187 5.12 17.63 9.01
C LEU A 187 4.92 16.62 10.15
N ALA A 188 3.68 16.38 10.60
CA ALA A 188 3.40 15.33 11.57
C ALA A 188 3.75 13.94 11.01
N ALA A 189 3.42 13.66 9.73
CA ALA A 189 3.77 12.41 9.07
C ALA A 189 5.29 12.27 8.92
N VAL A 190 5.97 13.31 8.43
CA VAL A 190 7.44 13.33 8.27
C VAL A 190 8.14 13.11 9.61
N ALA A 191 7.76 13.86 10.65
CA ALA A 191 8.36 13.74 11.98
C ALA A 191 8.19 12.32 12.57
N LEU A 192 7.03 11.67 12.33
CA LEU A 192 6.80 10.30 12.79
C LEU A 192 7.66 9.30 12.00
N ILE A 193 7.80 9.45 10.68
CA ILE A 193 8.64 8.58 9.85
C ILE A 193 10.09 8.66 10.34
N GLU A 194 10.63 9.85 10.54
CA GLU A 194 11.98 10.04 11.05
C GLU A 194 12.17 9.51 12.47
N ARG A 195 11.20 9.74 13.35
CA ARG A 195 11.21 9.18 14.69
C ARG A 195 11.24 7.65 14.62
N PHE A 196 10.39 7.04 13.80
CA PHE A 196 10.30 5.59 13.65
C PHE A 196 11.60 5.01 13.06
N ARG A 197 12.21 5.69 12.07
CA ARG A 197 13.54 5.35 11.55
C ARG A 197 14.60 5.32 12.65
N ARG A 198 14.66 6.37 13.50
CA ARG A 198 15.62 6.42 14.61
C ARG A 198 15.39 5.29 15.63
N GLN A 199 14.13 5.00 15.97
CA GLN A 199 13.79 3.91 16.88
C GLN A 199 14.17 2.54 16.29
N THR A 200 13.92 2.34 15.00
CA THR A 200 14.32 1.12 14.28
C THR A 200 15.84 0.97 14.25
N ALA A 201 16.57 2.06 13.98
CA ALA A 201 18.04 2.04 14.04
C ALA A 201 18.57 1.65 15.42
N ALA A 202 18.02 2.23 16.47
CA ALA A 202 18.41 1.91 17.85
C ALA A 202 18.14 0.45 18.22
N LYS A 203 17.02 -0.11 17.71
CA LYS A 203 16.62 -1.50 17.99
C LYS A 203 17.42 -2.52 17.20
N LEU A 204 17.76 -2.23 15.93
CA LEU A 204 18.37 -3.18 15.02
C LEU A 204 19.88 -2.97 14.81
N GLY A 205 20.46 -1.92 15.39
CA GLY A 205 21.90 -1.62 15.27
C GLY A 205 22.32 -1.18 13.86
N ALA A 206 21.39 -0.84 12.98
CA ALA A 206 21.66 -0.41 11.60
C ALA A 206 20.71 0.72 11.21
N VAL A 207 21.21 1.71 10.46
CA VAL A 207 20.39 2.82 9.96
C VAL A 207 19.48 2.32 8.84
N PRO A 208 18.15 2.32 9.02
CA PRO A 208 17.24 1.82 8.00
C PRO A 208 17.17 2.75 6.79
N ALA A 209 17.09 2.20 5.59
CA ALA A 209 16.62 2.95 4.43
C ALA A 209 15.12 3.27 4.60
N ILE A 210 14.70 4.46 4.16
CA ILE A 210 13.28 4.82 4.06
C ILE A 210 12.81 4.48 2.65
N VAL A 211 11.80 3.62 2.56
CA VAL A 211 11.14 3.25 1.31
C VAL A 211 9.74 3.84 1.31
N LEU A 212 9.43 4.69 0.36
CA LEU A 212 8.12 5.32 0.20
C LEU A 212 7.32 4.68 -0.93
N SER A 213 6.07 4.34 -0.66
CA SER A 213 5.12 3.80 -1.64
C SER A 213 3.71 4.38 -1.44
N GLY A 214 2.85 4.19 -2.43
CA GLY A 214 1.48 4.69 -2.40
C GLY A 214 1.31 6.08 -2.99
N GLY A 215 0.07 6.48 -3.26
CA GLY A 215 -0.25 7.70 -4.00
C GLY A 215 0.14 9.01 -3.31
N GLY A 216 0.26 9.01 -1.97
CA GLY A 216 0.68 10.17 -1.19
C GLY A 216 2.20 10.29 -0.98
N SER A 217 2.98 9.31 -1.46
CA SER A 217 4.43 9.30 -1.23
C SER A 217 5.16 10.46 -1.94
N ALA A 218 4.65 10.93 -3.07
CA ALA A 218 5.21 12.07 -3.80
C ALA A 218 5.17 13.38 -2.98
N GLU A 219 4.18 13.52 -2.09
CA GLU A 219 4.08 14.67 -1.19
C GLU A 219 5.09 14.60 -0.04
N LEU A 220 5.43 13.38 0.43
CA LEU A 220 6.37 13.13 1.52
C LEU A 220 7.83 13.20 1.07
N SER A 221 8.13 12.75 -0.15
CA SER A 221 9.50 12.58 -0.65
C SER A 221 10.37 13.84 -0.58
N PRO A 222 9.89 15.06 -0.91
CA PRO A 222 10.71 16.27 -0.79
C PRO A 222 11.17 16.60 0.66
N TRP A 223 10.45 16.06 1.66
CA TRP A 223 10.73 16.25 3.08
C TRP A 223 11.54 15.10 3.70
N LEU A 224 11.83 14.08 2.91
CA LEU A 224 12.58 12.89 3.28
C LEU A 224 13.64 12.63 2.20
N PRO A 225 14.68 13.46 2.08
CA PRO A 225 15.62 13.44 0.94
C PRO A 225 16.37 12.11 0.78
N ASP A 226 16.57 11.36 1.88
CA ASP A 226 17.23 10.04 1.84
C ASP A 226 16.25 8.89 1.55
N SER A 227 15.03 9.18 1.13
CA SER A 227 14.03 8.16 0.84
C SER A 227 14.05 7.69 -0.61
N GLU A 228 13.66 6.43 -0.82
CA GLU A 228 13.51 5.82 -2.12
C GLU A 228 12.03 5.68 -2.46
N LEU A 229 11.63 6.16 -3.64
CA LEU A 229 10.26 6.01 -4.13
C LEU A 229 10.11 4.69 -4.90
N HIS A 230 9.13 3.88 -4.50
CA HIS A 230 8.76 2.64 -5.15
C HIS A 230 7.25 2.59 -5.38
N ALA A 231 6.85 2.58 -6.64
CA ALA A 231 5.44 2.43 -6.98
C ALA A 231 4.98 0.97 -6.77
N ASP A 232 3.69 0.81 -6.45
CA ASP A 232 2.95 -0.44 -6.56
C ASP A 232 3.58 -1.68 -5.89
N LEU A 233 4.21 -1.49 -4.72
CA LEU A 233 4.90 -2.56 -3.98
C LEU A 233 3.99 -3.77 -3.70
N VAL A 234 2.70 -3.56 -3.46
CA VAL A 234 1.74 -4.66 -3.24
C VAL A 234 1.63 -5.55 -4.48
N LEU A 235 1.56 -4.94 -5.67
CA LEU A 235 1.49 -5.68 -6.94
C LEU A 235 2.80 -6.44 -7.22
N HIS A 236 3.96 -5.86 -6.89
CA HIS A 236 5.23 -6.58 -6.98
C HIS A 236 5.31 -7.73 -5.98
N GLY A 237 4.81 -7.56 -4.75
CA GLY A 237 4.71 -8.63 -3.78
C GLY A 237 3.79 -9.76 -4.24
N LEU A 238 2.66 -9.43 -4.89
CA LEU A 238 1.77 -10.41 -5.52
C LEU A 238 2.46 -11.17 -6.66
N ALA A 239 3.31 -10.52 -7.45
CA ALA A 239 4.09 -11.16 -8.50
C ALA A 239 5.05 -12.21 -7.92
N HIS A 240 5.82 -11.84 -6.89
CA HIS A 240 6.68 -12.80 -6.18
C HIS A 240 5.89 -13.98 -5.59
N TRP A 241 4.67 -13.72 -5.10
CA TRP A 241 3.80 -14.79 -4.62
C TRP A 241 3.38 -15.75 -5.74
N ALA A 242 3.02 -15.21 -6.90
CA ALA A 242 2.66 -16.00 -8.08
C ALA A 242 3.82 -16.86 -8.58
N GLU A 243 5.03 -16.31 -8.63
CA GLU A 243 6.27 -16.99 -9.05
C GLU A 243 6.63 -18.16 -8.13
N ALA A 244 6.54 -17.95 -6.83
CA ALA A 244 6.84 -18.96 -5.84
C ALA A 244 5.80 -20.07 -5.76
N LYS A 245 4.66 -19.95 -6.49
CA LYS A 245 3.53 -20.91 -6.47
C LYS A 245 3.07 -21.26 -5.06
N VAL A 246 3.13 -20.29 -4.15
CA VAL A 246 2.62 -20.44 -2.78
C VAL A 246 1.09 -20.33 -2.83
N PHE A 247 0.47 -21.38 -3.41
CA PHE A 247 -0.97 -21.56 -3.36
C PHE A 247 -1.26 -22.44 -2.14
N ALA A 248 -1.71 -21.83 -1.07
CA ALA A 248 -2.21 -22.54 0.11
C ALA A 248 -3.57 -23.15 -0.17
#